data_4ef7de866d1200be8929dbc9bc4233b0
#
_entry.id   4ef7de866d1200be8929dbc9bc4233b0
#
_cell.length_a   1.000
_cell.length_b   1.000
_cell.length_c   1.000
_cell.angle_alpha   90.00
_cell.angle_beta   90.00
_cell.angle_gamma   90.00
#
_symmetry.space_group_name_H-M   'P 1'
#
loop_
_entity.id
_entity.type
_entity.pdbx_description
1 polymer ?
#
loop_
_entity_poly.entity_id
_entity_poly.type
_entity_poly.pdbx_seq_one_letter_code
_entity_poly.pdbx_strand_id
1 'polypeptide(L)' 'DVSGVAVGSAVAHAKFGIGKVIELSRGYVTVRFEQGEKRFIFPDAFESGFLKAQ' A
#
# COMPACT_ATOMS: atom_id res chain seq x y z
N ASP A 1 -8.59 -8.26 -2.87
CA ASP A 1 -9.64 -7.25 -2.94
C ASP A 1 -9.12 -5.90 -2.44
N VAL A 2 -9.23 -4.88 -3.27
CA VAL A 2 -8.71 -3.56 -2.94
C VAL A 2 -9.82 -2.56 -2.62
N SER A 3 -11.05 -3.01 -2.55
CA SER A 3 -12.19 -2.09 -2.41
C SER A 3 -12.17 -1.31 -1.10
N GLY A 4 -11.50 -1.84 -0.08
CA GLY A 4 -11.42 -1.16 1.22
C GLY A 4 -10.17 -0.31 1.40
N VAL A 5 -9.33 -0.20 0.40
CA VAL A 5 -8.07 0.55 0.52
C VAL A 5 -8.33 2.03 0.33
N ALA A 6 -7.88 2.83 1.27
CA ALA A 6 -8.03 4.28 1.23
C ALA A 6 -6.91 4.91 2.02
N VAL A 7 -6.77 6.22 1.89
CA VAL A 7 -5.80 6.96 2.71
C VAL A 7 -6.11 6.70 4.18
N GLY A 8 -5.09 6.32 4.92
CA GLY A 8 -5.23 5.94 6.33
C GLY A 8 -5.32 4.44 6.55
N SER A 9 -5.48 3.65 5.49
CA SER A 9 -5.54 2.20 5.61
C SER A 9 -4.18 1.63 5.99
N ALA A 10 -4.19 0.56 6.77
CA ALA A 10 -2.97 -0.18 7.09
C ALA A 10 -2.78 -1.28 6.05
N VAL A 11 -1.53 -1.44 5.63
CA VAL A 11 -1.16 -2.48 4.67
C VAL A 11 0.11 -3.15 5.17
N ALA A 12 0.40 -4.32 4.64
CA ALA A 12 1.60 -5.06 4.98
C ALA A 12 2.38 -5.39 3.71
N HIS A 13 3.69 -5.25 3.81
CA HIS A 13 4.61 -5.64 2.74
C HIS A 13 5.56 -6.68 3.32
N ALA A 14 5.83 -7.73 2.55
CA ALA A 14 6.65 -8.84 3.04
C ALA A 14 8.04 -8.38 3.45
N LYS A 15 8.59 -7.38 2.77
CA LYS A 15 9.94 -6.90 3.02
C LYS A 15 9.97 -5.71 3.96
N PHE A 16 9.01 -4.79 3.84
CA PHE A 16 9.02 -3.54 4.58
C PHE A 16 8.16 -3.56 5.82
N GLY A 17 7.33 -4.58 5.99
CA GLY A 17 6.47 -4.69 7.16
C GLY A 17 5.17 -3.92 7.01
N ILE A 18 4.65 -3.46 8.14
CA ILE A 18 3.37 -2.75 8.16
C ILE A 18 3.60 -1.29 7.79
N GLY A 19 2.71 -0.78 6.95
CA GLY A 19 2.74 0.60 6.55
C GLY A 19 1.35 1.20 6.54
N LYS A 20 1.30 2.49 6.29
CA LYS A 20 0.04 3.23 6.25
C LYS A 20 -0.07 3.94 4.90
N VAL A 21 -1.22 3.83 4.27
CA VAL A 21 -1.47 4.52 3.01
C VAL A 21 -1.61 6.01 3.30
N ILE A 22 -0.75 6.81 2.69
CA ILE A 22 -0.77 8.26 2.88
C ILE A 22 -1.24 9.00 1.64
N GLU A 23 -1.22 8.33 0.49
CA GLU A 23 -1.72 8.92 -0.74
C GLU A 23 -2.22 7.81 -1.64
N LEU A 24 -3.37 8.04 -2.26
CA LEU A 24 -3.95 7.10 -3.20
C LEU A 24 -4.39 7.90 -4.40
N SER A 25 -3.66 7.74 -5.50
CA SER A 25 -3.92 8.45 -6.74
C SER A 25 -4.26 7.46 -7.82
N ARG A 26 -4.74 8.00 -8.93
CA ARG A 26 -4.99 7.17 -10.10
C ARG A 26 -3.67 6.57 -10.54
N GLY A 27 -3.60 5.26 -10.49
CA GLY A 27 -2.44 4.55 -10.98
C GLY A 27 -1.37 4.23 -9.96
N TYR A 28 -1.42 4.80 -8.74
CA TYR A 28 -0.42 4.44 -7.74
C TYR A 28 -0.91 4.67 -6.32
N VAL A 29 -0.24 4.02 -5.38
CA VAL A 29 -0.48 4.15 -3.96
C VAL A 29 0.86 4.42 -3.27
N THR A 30 0.87 5.41 -2.37
CA THR A 30 2.05 5.73 -1.58
C THR A 30 1.81 5.25 -0.15
N VAL A 31 2.76 4.49 0.36
CA VAL A 31 2.67 3.88 1.68
C VAL A 31 3.86 4.35 2.51
N ARG A 32 3.60 4.75 3.73
CA ARG A 32 4.66 5.09 4.68
C ARG A 32 4.96 3.89 5.55
N PHE A 33 6.17 3.39 5.41
CA PHE A 33 6.70 2.32 6.25
C PHE A 33 7.67 2.93 7.26
N GLU A 34 8.13 2.11 8.19
CA GLU A 34 9.11 2.56 9.17
C GLU A 34 10.40 3.06 8.51
N GLN A 35 10.81 2.43 7.41
CA GLN A 35 12.02 2.83 6.70
C GLN A 35 11.82 4.07 5.83
N GLY A 36 10.59 4.48 5.57
CA GLY A 36 10.32 5.62 4.74
C GLY A 36 9.14 5.37 3.82
N GLU A 37 8.90 6.30 2.93
CA GLU A 37 7.76 6.24 2.03
C GLU A 37 8.13 5.50 0.76
N LYS A 38 7.21 4.67 0.28
CA LYS A 38 7.38 3.91 -0.95
C LYS A 38 6.13 4.07 -1.81
N ARG A 39 6.31 4.11 -3.11
CA ARG A 39 5.20 4.24 -4.05
C ARG A 39 5.10 2.97 -4.87
N PHE A 40 3.88 2.49 -5.04
CA PHE A 40 3.60 1.26 -5.78
C PHE A 40 2.55 1.53 -6.84
N ILE A 41 2.55 0.72 -7.88
CA ILE A 41 1.51 0.77 -8.90
C ILE A 41 0.21 0.22 -8.29
N PHE A 42 -0.85 0.98 -8.40
CA PHE A 42 -2.15 0.60 -7.85
C PHE A 42 -3.11 0.28 -9.00
N PRO A 43 -3.87 -0.80 -8.95
CA PRO A 43 -3.99 -1.77 -7.85
C PRO A 43 -3.03 -2.96 -7.95
N ASP A 44 -2.09 -2.93 -8.87
CA ASP A 44 -1.24 -4.06 -9.20
C ASP A 44 -0.49 -4.60 -7.98
N ALA A 45 -0.03 -3.71 -7.10
CA ALA A 45 0.72 -4.13 -5.92
C ALA A 45 -0.10 -5.05 -5.02
N PHE A 46 -1.41 -4.80 -4.94
CA PHE A 46 -2.29 -5.65 -4.13
C PHE A 46 -2.62 -6.93 -4.87
N GLU A 47 -2.88 -6.84 -6.16
CA GLU A 47 -3.25 -8.02 -6.95
C GLU A 47 -2.09 -8.98 -7.08
N SER A 48 -0.85 -8.46 -7.14
CA SER A 48 0.34 -9.28 -7.24
C SER A 48 0.81 -9.83 -5.90
N GLY A 49 0.23 -9.37 -4.80
CA GLY A 49 0.60 -9.85 -3.49
C GLY A 49 1.75 -9.10 -2.83
N PHE A 50 2.25 -8.03 -3.45
CA PHE A 50 3.29 -7.21 -2.81
C PHE A 50 2.75 -6.49 -1.58
N LEU A 51 1.52 -6.01 -1.64
CA LEU A 51 0.86 -5.36 -0.51
C LEU A 51 -0.39 -6.13 -0.15
N LYS A 52 -0.68 -6.19 1.14
CA LYS A 52 -1.89 -6.82 1.65
C LYS A 52 -2.59 -5.86 2.58
N ALA A 53 -3.88 -5.67 2.37
CA ALA A 53 -4.68 -4.84 3.26
C ALA A 53 -4.79 -5.52 4.62
N GLN A 54 -4.71 -4.73 5.68
CA GLN A 54 -4.82 -5.24 7.04
C GLN A 54 -6.19 -5.01 7.62
#